data_e17837372a2eebb148e03cca7809b60e
#
_entry.id   e17837372a2eebb148e03cca7809b60e
#
_cell.length_a   1.000
_cell.length_b   1.000
_cell.length_c   1.000
_cell.angle_alpha   90.00
_cell.angle_beta   90.00
_cell.angle_gamma   90.00
#
_symmetry.space_group_name_H-M   'P 1'
#
loop_
_entity.id
_entity.type
_entity.pdbx_description
1 polymer ?
#
loop_
_entity_poly.entity_id
_entity_poly.type
_entity_poly.pdbx_seq_one_letter_code
_entity_poly.pdbx_strand_id
1 'polypeptide(L)'
;MSLSVKYYVASSASEAFELAKAQITPEYVAKFNVPANITYPGNHTINAKGKGFDLSLFFEETECRVEIKLSFLLKPVKGKVLDTIENKLKKTV
;
A
#
# COMPACT_ATOMS: atom_id res chain seq x y z
N MET A 1 8.12 5.59 8.80
CA MET A 1 7.72 6.66 7.89
C MET A 1 6.33 6.38 7.35
N SER A 2 5.48 7.37 7.31
CA SER A 2 4.11 7.22 6.87
C SER A 2 3.75 8.27 5.81
N LEU A 3 2.71 7.98 5.06
CA LEU A 3 2.23 8.80 3.97
C LEU A 3 0.70 8.69 3.97
N SER A 4 0.00 9.75 3.61
CA SER A 4 -1.46 9.73 3.48
C SER A 4 -1.87 10.13 2.07
N VAL A 5 -2.82 9.38 1.50
CA VAL A 5 -3.35 9.65 0.17
C VAL A 5 -4.85 9.89 0.29
N LYS A 6 -5.30 11.08 -0.05
CA LYS A 6 -6.72 11.42 -0.01
C LYS A 6 -7.44 10.79 -1.19
N TYR A 7 -8.71 10.45 -0.99
CA TYR A 7 -9.52 9.83 -2.03
C TYR A 7 -10.00 10.85 -3.05
N TYR A 8 -9.94 10.46 -4.32
CA TYR A 8 -10.54 11.21 -5.43
C TYR A 8 -11.67 10.46 -6.08
N VAL A 9 -11.63 9.12 -6.01
CA VAL A 9 -12.61 8.24 -6.64
C VAL A 9 -13.53 7.63 -5.59
N ALA A 10 -12.95 7.12 -4.52
CA ALA A 10 -13.70 6.45 -3.47
C ALA A 10 -14.43 7.43 -2.57
N SER A 11 -15.62 7.06 -2.13
CA SER A 11 -16.44 7.88 -1.23
C SER A 11 -16.44 7.36 0.20
N SER A 12 -15.79 6.24 0.48
CA SER A 12 -15.74 5.63 1.82
C SER A 12 -14.53 4.74 1.95
N ALA A 13 -14.23 4.36 3.19
CA ALA A 13 -13.15 3.42 3.48
C ALA A 13 -13.39 2.07 2.80
N SER A 14 -14.62 1.59 2.84
CA SER A 14 -14.99 0.31 2.23
C SER A 14 -14.76 0.32 0.72
N GLU A 15 -15.20 1.38 0.05
CA GLU A 15 -15.03 1.50 -1.40
C GLU A 15 -13.55 1.60 -1.76
N ALA A 16 -12.79 2.43 -1.03
CA ALA A 16 -11.36 2.58 -1.27
C ALA A 16 -10.62 1.26 -1.08
N PHE A 17 -10.97 0.52 -0.02
CA PHE A 17 -10.37 -0.77 0.26
C PHE A 17 -10.61 -1.75 -0.91
N GLU A 18 -11.84 -1.84 -1.40
CA GLU A 18 -12.18 -2.76 -2.49
C GLU A 18 -11.48 -2.38 -3.79
N LEU A 19 -11.43 -1.09 -4.11
CA LEU A 19 -10.72 -0.61 -5.30
C LEU A 19 -9.23 -0.94 -5.23
N ALA A 20 -8.61 -0.69 -4.09
CA ALA A 20 -7.19 -0.95 -3.90
C ALA A 20 -6.89 -2.45 -3.90
N LYS A 21 -7.76 -3.25 -3.30
CA LYS A 21 -7.61 -4.70 -3.26
C LYS A 21 -7.56 -5.30 -4.67
N ALA A 22 -8.36 -4.74 -5.59
CA ALA A 22 -8.37 -5.21 -6.97
C ALA A 22 -7.10 -4.85 -7.73
N GLN A 23 -6.40 -3.79 -7.33
CA GLN A 23 -5.21 -3.29 -8.04
C GLN A 23 -3.89 -3.70 -7.39
N ILE A 24 -3.88 -3.81 -6.07
CA ILE A 24 -2.65 -4.17 -5.35
C ILE A 24 -2.64 -5.69 -5.15
N THR A 25 -2.16 -6.39 -6.16
CA THR A 25 -2.12 -7.84 -6.24
C THR A 25 -0.70 -8.35 -5.99
N PRO A 26 -0.50 -9.66 -5.76
CA PRO A 26 0.85 -10.21 -5.67
C PRO A 26 1.69 -9.89 -6.91
N GLU A 27 1.09 -9.86 -8.09
CA GLU A 27 1.77 -9.52 -9.33
C GLU A 27 2.25 -8.08 -9.33
N TYR A 28 1.43 -7.18 -8.80
CA TYR A 28 1.81 -5.77 -8.69
C TYR A 28 3.02 -5.60 -7.75
N VAL A 29 2.97 -6.25 -6.59
CA VAL A 29 4.04 -6.16 -5.61
C VAL A 29 5.33 -6.81 -6.13
N ALA A 30 5.22 -7.85 -6.93
CA ALA A 30 6.39 -8.51 -7.52
C ALA A 30 7.20 -7.57 -8.41
N LYS A 31 6.61 -6.49 -8.91
CA LYS A 31 7.32 -5.49 -9.72
C LYS A 31 8.41 -4.77 -8.94
N PHE A 32 8.37 -4.82 -7.62
CA PHE A 32 9.41 -4.23 -6.79
C PHE A 32 10.61 -5.16 -6.61
N ASN A 33 10.58 -6.35 -7.24
CA ASN A 33 11.63 -7.38 -7.12
C ASN A 33 11.82 -7.88 -5.71
N VAL A 34 10.77 -7.77 -4.88
CA VAL A 34 10.79 -8.25 -3.51
C VAL A 34 9.58 -9.17 -3.33
N PRO A 35 9.81 -10.47 -3.08
CA PRO A 35 8.69 -11.37 -2.80
C PRO A 35 7.92 -10.90 -1.59
N ALA A 36 6.60 -10.89 -1.68
CA ALA A 36 5.76 -10.45 -0.57
C ALA A 36 4.48 -11.26 -0.52
N ASN A 37 3.99 -11.47 0.70
CA ASN A 37 2.70 -12.08 0.95
C ASN A 37 1.70 -10.97 1.26
N ILE A 38 0.56 -10.99 0.60
CA ILE A 38 -0.48 -10.00 0.82
C ILE A 38 -1.56 -10.61 1.70
N THR A 39 -1.90 -9.91 2.77
CA THR A 39 -2.95 -10.33 3.70
C THR A 39 -3.89 -9.18 3.95
N TYR A 40 -5.07 -9.50 4.47
CA TYR A 40 -6.10 -8.52 4.80
C TYR A 40 -6.47 -8.70 6.28
N PRO A 41 -5.69 -8.08 7.19
CA PRO A 41 -5.86 -8.33 8.63
C PRO A 41 -7.15 -7.77 9.23
N GLY A 42 -7.99 -7.11 8.43
CA GLY A 42 -9.26 -6.58 8.89
C GLY A 42 -9.29 -5.07 8.89
N ASN A 43 -10.45 -4.48 9.23
CA ASN A 43 -10.63 -3.03 9.33
C ASN A 43 -10.16 -2.26 8.10
N HIS A 44 -10.47 -2.78 6.91
CA HIS A 44 -10.09 -2.15 5.65
C HIS A 44 -8.58 -1.92 5.57
N THR A 45 -7.81 -2.95 5.88
CA THR A 45 -6.35 -2.89 5.87
C THR A 45 -5.78 -3.90 4.88
N ILE A 46 -4.78 -3.47 4.11
CA ILE A 46 -4.02 -4.36 3.24
C ILE A 46 -2.59 -4.37 3.75
N ASN A 47 -2.03 -5.57 3.97
CA ASN A 47 -0.65 -5.72 4.39
C ASN A 47 0.11 -6.55 3.36
N ALA A 48 1.27 -6.04 2.93
CA ALA A 48 2.19 -6.76 2.06
C ALA A 48 3.51 -6.91 2.82
N LYS A 49 3.82 -8.13 3.18
CA LYS A 49 5.00 -8.43 3.99
C LYS A 49 5.94 -9.38 3.26
N GLY A 50 7.21 -9.04 3.24
CA GLY A 50 8.25 -9.88 2.67
C GLY A 50 9.51 -9.81 3.50
N LYS A 51 10.58 -10.42 3.02
CA LYS A 51 11.85 -10.41 3.73
C LYS A 51 12.44 -9.00 3.74
N GLY A 52 12.49 -8.39 4.92
CA GLY A 52 13.02 -7.03 5.08
C GLY A 52 12.08 -5.93 4.62
N PHE A 53 10.79 -6.26 4.43
CA PHE A 53 9.82 -5.35 3.84
C PHE A 53 8.47 -5.59 4.49
N ASP A 54 7.81 -4.52 4.94
CA ASP A 54 6.49 -4.60 5.56
C ASP A 54 5.74 -3.31 5.19
N LEU A 55 4.75 -3.44 4.31
CA LEU A 55 3.93 -2.34 3.84
C LEU A 55 2.51 -2.53 4.33
N SER A 56 1.94 -1.52 4.95
CA SER A 56 0.54 -1.54 5.40
C SER A 56 -0.22 -0.37 4.84
N LEU A 57 -1.43 -0.63 4.37
CA LEU A 57 -2.34 0.37 3.85
C LEU A 57 -3.59 0.35 4.72
N PHE A 58 -3.84 1.46 5.43
CA PHE A 58 -5.00 1.60 6.31
C PHE A 58 -6.00 2.54 5.64
N PHE A 59 -7.13 1.99 5.18
CA PHE A 59 -8.14 2.78 4.49
C PHE A 59 -9.10 3.39 5.51
N GLU A 60 -8.99 4.69 5.69
CA GLU A 60 -9.84 5.46 6.59
C GLU A 60 -10.97 6.13 5.78
N GLU A 61 -11.84 6.89 6.44
CA GLU A 61 -13.03 7.45 5.79
C GLU A 61 -12.71 8.35 4.60
N THR A 62 -11.67 9.17 4.71
CA THR A 62 -11.36 10.17 3.68
C THR A 62 -9.99 10.00 3.06
N GLU A 63 -9.18 9.10 3.60
CA GLU A 63 -7.81 8.93 3.12
C GLU A 63 -7.28 7.54 3.42
N CYS A 64 -6.25 7.15 2.67
CA CYS A 64 -5.49 5.94 2.92
C CYS A 64 -4.17 6.31 3.58
N ARG A 65 -3.92 5.77 4.75
CA ARG A 65 -2.65 5.95 5.43
C ARG A 65 -1.72 4.80 5.04
N VAL A 66 -0.54 5.17 4.57
CA VAL A 66 0.47 4.20 4.12
C VAL A 66 1.60 4.17 5.14
N GLU A 67 1.95 2.99 5.63
CA GLU A 67 3.08 2.81 6.51
C GLU A 67 4.01 1.76 5.93
N ILE A 68 5.30 2.04 5.90
CA ILE A 68 6.28 1.12 5.34
C ILE A 68 7.48 0.98 6.29
N LYS A 69 7.94 -0.25 6.44
CA LYS A 69 9.15 -0.58 7.18
C LYS A 69 10.06 -1.37 6.27
N LEU A 70 11.29 -0.92 6.14
CA LEU A 70 12.28 -1.57 5.28
C LEU A 70 13.50 -1.92 6.11
N SER A 71 14.13 -3.07 5.80
CA SER A 71 15.39 -3.43 6.38
C SER A 71 16.48 -2.46 5.92
N PHE A 72 17.59 -2.48 6.60
CA PHE A 72 18.73 -1.62 6.25
C PHE A 72 19.14 -1.74 4.78
N LEU A 73 19.11 -2.96 4.24
CA LEU A 73 19.49 -3.20 2.86
C LEU A 73 18.53 -2.58 1.84
N LEU A 74 17.27 -2.39 2.21
CA LEU A 74 16.25 -1.86 1.31
C LEU A 74 15.98 -0.36 1.51
N LYS A 75 16.61 0.26 2.51
CA LYS A 75 16.39 1.70 2.77
C LYS A 75 16.64 2.61 1.56
N PRO A 76 17.66 2.35 0.71
CA PRO A 76 17.87 3.22 -0.45
C PRO A 76 16.72 3.28 -1.45
N VAL A 77 15.86 2.25 -1.49
CA VAL A 77 14.73 2.23 -2.43
C VAL A 77 13.42 2.72 -1.81
N LYS A 78 13.45 3.15 -0.55
CA LYS A 78 12.25 3.56 0.18
C LYS A 78 11.47 4.66 -0.51
N GLY A 79 12.15 5.72 -0.96
CA GLY A 79 11.50 6.83 -1.63
C GLY A 79 10.80 6.39 -2.91
N LYS A 80 11.47 5.55 -3.69
CA LYS A 80 10.90 5.03 -4.94
C LYS A 80 9.67 4.17 -4.68
N VAL A 81 9.72 3.33 -3.66
CA VAL A 81 8.58 2.48 -3.29
C VAL A 81 7.40 3.34 -2.86
N LEU A 82 7.63 4.33 -1.99
CA LEU A 82 6.58 5.22 -1.52
C LEU A 82 5.97 6.01 -2.66
N ASP A 83 6.78 6.55 -3.57
CA ASP A 83 6.29 7.30 -4.73
C ASP A 83 5.44 6.42 -5.64
N THR A 84 5.87 5.20 -5.87
CA THR A 84 5.14 4.26 -6.72
C THR A 84 3.79 3.92 -6.10
N ILE A 85 3.76 3.64 -4.81
CA ILE A 85 2.53 3.32 -4.10
C ILE A 85 1.60 4.53 -4.07
N GLU A 86 2.13 5.72 -3.79
CA GLU A 86 1.34 6.95 -3.79
C GLU A 86 0.69 7.20 -5.14
N ASN A 87 1.45 7.09 -6.22
CA ASN A 87 0.94 7.30 -7.57
C ASN A 87 -0.13 6.27 -7.92
N LYS A 88 0.07 5.02 -7.52
CA LYS A 88 -0.92 3.97 -7.77
C LYS A 88 -2.22 4.26 -7.02
N LEU A 89 -2.13 4.65 -5.75
CA LEU A 89 -3.31 4.96 -4.95
C LEU A 89 -4.05 6.19 -5.48
N LYS A 90 -3.34 7.22 -5.90
CA LYS A 90 -3.97 8.41 -6.48
C LYS A 90 -4.81 8.11 -7.71
N LYS A 91 -4.43 7.08 -8.47
CA LYS A 91 -5.18 6.66 -9.66
C LYS A 91 -6.28 5.66 -9.33
N THR A 92 -6.22 5.04 -8.16
CA THR A 92 -7.11 3.94 -7.78
C THR A 92 -8.24 4.41 -6.86
N VAL A 93 -7.91 5.19 -5.87
CA VAL A 93 -8.85 5.61 -4.83
C VAL A 93 -9.06 7.11 -4.80
#